data_f7abec60ed38e5a725d9506905d6b224
#
_entry.id   f7abec60ed38e5a725d9506905d6b224
#
_cell.length_a   1.000
_cell.length_b   1.000
_cell.length_c   1.000
_cell.angle_alpha   90.00
_cell.angle_beta   90.00
_cell.angle_gamma   90.00
#
_symmetry.space_group_name_H-M   'P 1'
#
loop_
_entity.id
_entity.type
_entity.pdbx_description
1 polymer ?
#
loop_
_entity_poly.entity_id
_entity_poly.type
_entity_poly.pdbx_seq_one_letter_code
_entity_poly.pdbx_strand_id
1 'polypeptide(L)' 'MQRLKLSNLKNTRATLGGLIREFHKTEPDVDEFPRWRLLFSAMSDLIKAHKAEKEVAIEKRLEEVEKILKNQGFKG' A
#
# COMPACT_ATOMS: atom_id res chain seq x y z
N MET A 1 -12.14 10.24 7.26
CA MET A 1 -10.99 9.35 7.05
C MET A 1 -10.04 9.97 6.04
N GLN A 2 -8.79 10.10 6.43
CA GLN A 2 -7.80 10.63 5.50
C GLN A 2 -7.43 9.59 4.45
N ARG A 3 -7.33 10.06 3.23
CA ARG A 3 -6.89 9.24 2.13
C ARG A 3 -5.37 9.17 2.13
N LEU A 4 -4.82 7.98 1.99
CA LEU A 4 -3.38 7.82 1.86
C LEU A 4 -2.91 8.48 0.57
N LYS A 5 -1.75 9.13 0.63
CA LYS A 5 -1.17 9.82 -0.53
C LYS A 5 -0.39 8.81 -1.37
N LEU A 6 -1.00 8.38 -2.47
CA LEU A 6 -0.42 7.37 -3.37
C LEU A 6 -0.32 7.89 -4.81
N SER A 7 -0.50 9.20 -5.00
CA SER A 7 -0.60 9.79 -6.33
C SER A 7 0.71 9.89 -7.11
N ASN A 8 1.84 9.77 -6.43
CA ASN A 8 3.15 9.80 -7.09
C ASN A 8 4.13 8.86 -6.40
N LEU A 9 5.28 8.66 -7.03
CA LEU A 9 6.29 7.73 -6.54
C LEU A 9 6.80 8.10 -5.15
N LYS A 10 7.10 9.36 -4.93
CA LYS A 10 7.61 9.85 -3.65
C LYS A 10 6.63 9.57 -2.52
N ASN A 11 5.37 9.94 -2.71
CA ASN A 11 4.33 9.74 -1.70
C ASN A 11 4.04 8.26 -1.48
N THR A 12 4.06 7.46 -2.53
CA THR A 12 3.85 6.01 -2.42
C THR A 12 4.95 5.37 -1.60
N ARG A 13 6.21 5.73 -1.84
CA ARG A 13 7.34 5.22 -1.05
C ARG A 13 7.25 5.63 0.41
N ALA A 14 6.88 6.87 0.67
CA ALA A 14 6.72 7.37 2.04
C ALA A 14 5.61 6.62 2.76
N THR A 15 4.50 6.37 2.07
CA THR A 15 3.38 5.62 2.63
C THR A 15 3.78 4.18 2.93
N LEU A 16 4.50 3.53 2.01
CA LEU A 16 4.99 2.17 2.24
C LEU A 16 5.91 2.12 3.46
N GLY A 17 6.84 3.09 3.58
CA GLY A 17 7.71 3.18 4.75
C GLY A 17 6.92 3.30 6.05
N GLY A 18 5.85 4.10 6.04
CA GLY A 18 4.96 4.24 7.18
C GLY A 18 4.24 2.95 7.53
N LEU A 19 3.78 2.22 6.52
CA LEU A 19 3.12 0.92 6.72
C LEU A 19 4.08 -0.13 7.28
N ILE A 20 5.33 -0.13 6.83
CA ILE A 20 6.34 -1.04 7.36
C ILE A 20 6.60 -0.74 8.83
N ARG A 21 6.72 0.53 9.19
CA ARG A 21 6.89 0.93 10.59
C ARG A 21 5.69 0.52 11.43
N GLU A 22 4.49 0.68 10.90
CA GLU A 22 3.27 0.27 11.59
C GLU A 22 3.23 -1.24 11.80
N PHE A 23 3.65 -2.01 10.81
CA PHE A 23 3.76 -3.46 10.91
C PHE A 23 4.66 -3.86 12.07
N HIS A 24 5.83 -3.24 12.19
CA HIS A 24 6.76 -3.53 13.29
C HIS A 24 6.22 -3.09 14.64
N LYS A 25 5.54 -1.96 14.68
CA LYS A 25 5.01 -1.39 15.90
C LYS A 25 3.86 -2.20 16.47
N THR A 26 2.98 -2.70 15.62
CA THR A 26 1.79 -3.44 16.06
C THR A 26 2.10 -4.91 16.38
N GLU A 27 3.25 -5.41 15.96
CA GLU A 27 3.64 -6.80 16.18
C GLU A 27 2.52 -7.78 15.85
N PRO A 28 2.06 -7.78 14.59
CA PRO A 28 0.90 -8.59 14.21
C PRO A 28 1.17 -10.08 14.37
N ASP A 29 0.11 -10.83 14.69
CA ASP A 29 0.17 -12.27 14.79
C ASP A 29 0.46 -12.92 13.44
N VAL A 30 0.96 -14.16 13.48
CA VAL A 30 1.25 -14.91 12.26
C VAL A 30 0.03 -14.98 11.33
N ASP A 31 -1.16 -15.08 11.90
CA ASP A 31 -2.41 -15.13 11.14
C ASP A 31 -2.66 -13.85 10.32
N GLU A 32 -2.06 -12.75 10.71
CA GLU A 32 -2.20 -11.46 10.02
C GLU A 32 -1.14 -11.26 8.93
N PHE A 33 -0.07 -12.05 8.93
CA PHE A 33 1.01 -11.91 7.96
C PHE A 33 0.55 -11.97 6.51
N PRO A 34 -0.36 -12.86 6.10
CA PRO A 34 -0.83 -12.88 4.70
C PRO A 34 -1.46 -11.56 4.25
N ARG A 35 -2.19 -10.89 5.14
CA ARG A 35 -2.79 -9.59 4.85
C ARG A 35 -1.73 -8.52 4.62
N TRP A 36 -0.74 -8.48 5.51
CA TRP A 36 0.36 -7.53 5.38
C TRP A 36 1.19 -7.79 4.13
N ARG A 37 1.44 -9.07 3.85
CA ARG A 37 2.16 -9.46 2.64
C ARG A 37 1.43 -9.00 1.38
N LEU A 38 0.12 -9.20 1.35
CA LEU A 38 -0.71 -8.77 0.22
C LEU A 38 -0.62 -7.25 0.02
N LEU A 39 -0.72 -6.50 1.11
CA LEU A 39 -0.61 -5.05 1.07
C LEU A 39 0.76 -4.61 0.56
N PHE A 40 1.83 -5.16 1.12
CA PHE A 40 3.19 -4.79 0.71
C PHE A 40 3.46 -5.15 -0.76
N SER A 41 2.96 -6.30 -1.20
CA SER A 41 3.08 -6.71 -2.60
C SER A 41 2.35 -5.72 -3.52
N ALA A 42 1.13 -5.33 -3.16
CA ALA A 42 0.36 -4.38 -3.94
C ALA A 42 1.05 -3.01 -3.98
N MET A 43 1.61 -2.56 -2.86
CA MET A 43 2.37 -1.31 -2.80
C MET A 43 3.62 -1.36 -3.67
N SER A 44 4.34 -2.48 -3.66
CA SER A 44 5.50 -2.68 -4.53
C SER A 44 5.12 -2.59 -6.01
N ASP A 45 4.00 -3.21 -6.38
CA ASP A 45 3.51 -3.15 -7.75
C ASP A 45 3.12 -1.73 -8.14
N LEU A 46 2.52 -0.98 -7.23
CA LEU A 46 2.19 0.42 -7.46
C LEU A 46 3.45 1.26 -7.68
N ILE A 47 4.50 1.02 -6.88
CA ILE A 47 5.79 1.70 -7.05
C ILE A 47 6.37 1.41 -8.43
N LYS A 48 6.32 0.15 -8.86
CA LYS A 48 6.79 -0.23 -10.20
C LYS A 48 6.01 0.47 -11.29
N ALA A 49 4.70 0.60 -11.13
CA ALA A 49 3.84 1.30 -12.08
C ALA A 49 4.20 2.79 -12.16
N HIS A 50 4.45 3.43 -11.03
CA HIS A 50 4.89 4.83 -11.01
C HIS A 50 6.24 5.00 -11.70
N LYS A 51 7.19 4.10 -11.47
CA LYS A 51 8.50 4.14 -12.12
C LYS A 51 8.39 3.99 -13.63
N ALA A 52 7.45 3.17 -14.09
CA ALA A 52 7.22 2.95 -15.52
C ALA A 52 6.39 4.07 -16.16
N GLU A 53 5.85 4.98 -15.37
CA GLU A 53 5.05 6.12 -15.82
C GLU A 53 3.86 5.72 -16.70
N LYS A 54 3.25 4.58 -16.39
CA LYS A 54 2.09 4.08 -17.13
C LYS A 54 0.81 4.39 -16.33
N GLU A 55 0.10 5.43 -16.75
CA GLU A 55 -1.10 5.91 -16.03
C GLU A 55 -2.15 4.83 -15.81
N VAL A 56 -2.43 4.02 -16.82
CA VAL A 56 -3.44 2.97 -16.70
C VAL A 56 -3.03 1.96 -15.64
N ALA A 57 -1.75 1.56 -15.65
CA ALA A 57 -1.22 0.64 -14.64
C ALA A 57 -1.23 1.27 -13.24
N ILE A 58 -0.89 2.55 -13.14
CA ILE A 58 -0.92 3.28 -11.87
C ILE A 58 -2.33 3.28 -11.30
N GLU A 59 -3.33 3.64 -12.10
CA GLU A 59 -4.72 3.69 -11.65
C GLU A 59 -5.20 2.32 -11.18
N LYS A 60 -4.89 1.28 -11.93
CA LYS A 60 -5.28 -0.09 -11.60
C LYS A 60 -4.65 -0.54 -10.29
N ARG A 61 -3.36 -0.30 -10.11
CA ARG A 61 -2.65 -0.69 -8.88
C ARG A 61 -3.08 0.14 -7.69
N LEU A 62 -3.34 1.43 -7.90
CA LEU A 62 -3.85 2.31 -6.86
C LEU A 62 -5.20 1.81 -6.35
N GLU A 63 -6.08 1.42 -7.26
CA GLU A 63 -7.38 0.87 -6.93
C GLU A 63 -7.25 -0.41 -6.10
N GLU A 64 -6.33 -1.30 -6.48
CA GLU A 64 -6.07 -2.52 -5.73
C GLU A 64 -5.59 -2.24 -4.32
N VAL A 65 -4.66 -1.29 -4.15
CA VAL A 65 -4.15 -0.91 -2.83
C VAL A 65 -5.27 -0.33 -1.97
N GLU A 66 -6.06 0.57 -2.51
CA GLU A 66 -7.18 1.17 -1.79
C GLU A 66 -8.19 0.12 -1.34
N LYS A 67 -8.47 -0.84 -2.20
CA LYS A 67 -9.39 -1.93 -1.90
C LYS A 67 -8.86 -2.80 -0.76
N ILE A 68 -7.57 -3.13 -0.79
CA ILE A 68 -6.94 -3.92 0.27
C ILE A 68 -7.01 -3.17 1.60
N LEU A 69 -6.65 -1.90 1.60
CA LEU A 69 -6.69 -1.07 2.81
C LEU A 69 -8.09 -1.00 3.39
N LYS A 70 -9.10 -0.83 2.54
CA LYS A 70 -10.48 -0.77 2.97
C LYS A 70 -10.95 -2.09 3.57
N ASN A 71 -10.62 -3.20 2.90
CA ASN A 71 -11.06 -4.54 3.33
C ASN A 71 -10.40 -4.98 4.63
N GLN A 72 -9.19 -4.50 4.91
CA GLN A 72 -8.45 -4.87 6.11
C GLN A 72 -8.69 -3.90 7.26
N GLY A 73 -9.52 -2.89 7.07
CA GLY A 73 -9.85 -1.93 8.11
C GLY A 73 -8.72 -0.96 8.46
N PHE A 74 -7.74 -0.82 7.60
CA PHE A 74 -6.70 0.19 7.80
C PHE A 74 -7.30 1.59 7.71
N LYS A 75 -6.86 2.46 8.62
CA LYS A 75 -7.26 3.86 8.60
C LYS A 75 -6.14 4.69 7.98
N GLY A 76 -6.48 5.40 6.95
CA GLY A 76 -5.55 6.21 6.20
C GLY A 76 -5.02 7.43 6.92
#